data_5b509b6539297f016298bfc5ca49e380
#
_entry.id   5b509b6539297f016298bfc5ca49e380
#
_cell.length_a   1.000
_cell.length_b   1.000
_cell.length_c   1.000
_cell.angle_alpha   90.00
_cell.angle_beta   90.00
_cell.angle_gamma   90.00
#
_symmetry.space_group_name_H-M   'P 1'
#
loop_
_entity.id
_entity.type
_entity.pdbx_description
1 polymer ?
#
loop_
_entity_poly.entity_id
_entity_poly.type
_entity_poly.pdbx_seq_one_letter_code
_entity_poly.pdbx_strand_id
1 'polypeptide(L)'
;LLWQSLNMYQIKQYIKFLFKATNQHGVHSPFVYQFVTKCLYDKKKYDAYKNLQNYRKLLQASEVTLQITDLGEGSKTLGNEVRKVSQMVSTSSITKKEAKLLYRVAKYFKLSSVLELGTSLGMGTYAFALANPTSKITTIEGCKNTSNFTKSQFKNLNVNNTYFNIGAFASEIKKLDQTHFNCIYFDGHHNKEATIQYFEALLPQAHNDSIFIFDDIYWSKEMTEAWEYIKSYNAVTVTVDCFHLGFVFFRKEQAKEHFKIRL
;
A
#
# COMPACT_ATOMS: atom_id res chain seq x y z
N LEU A 1 21.00 -7.67 2.31
CA LEU A 1 20.57 -6.34 2.79
C LEU A 1 19.11 -6.29 3.30
N LEU A 2 18.25 -7.30 3.00
CA LEU A 2 16.87 -7.39 3.52
C LEU A 2 16.78 -7.84 4.99
N TRP A 3 17.82 -8.45 5.52
CA TRP A 3 17.81 -9.09 6.86
C TRP A 3 18.13 -8.14 8.03
N GLN A 4 18.67 -6.95 7.78
CA GLN A 4 19.13 -6.03 8.82
C GLN A 4 18.01 -5.21 9.48
N SER A 5 16.80 -5.22 8.93
CA SER A 5 15.65 -4.46 9.46
C SER A 5 14.50 -5.32 9.99
N LEU A 6 14.51 -6.64 9.74
CA LEU A 6 13.44 -7.54 10.18
C LEU A 6 13.63 -7.93 11.64
N ASN A 7 12.56 -7.86 12.42
CA ASN A 7 12.55 -8.39 13.78
C ASN A 7 12.47 -9.93 13.78
N MET A 8 12.71 -10.57 14.94
CA MET A 8 12.70 -12.04 15.08
C MET A 8 11.38 -12.69 14.62
N TYR A 9 10.25 -12.03 14.83
CA TYR A 9 8.95 -12.52 14.37
C TYR A 9 8.89 -12.53 12.84
N GLN A 10 9.25 -11.43 12.20
CA GLN A 10 9.26 -11.28 10.74
C GLN A 10 10.19 -12.29 10.08
N ILE A 11 11.39 -12.51 10.65
CA ILE A 11 12.34 -13.53 10.16
C ILE A 11 11.69 -14.92 10.19
N LYS A 12 11.06 -15.29 11.31
CA LYS A 12 10.37 -16.58 11.45
C LYS A 12 9.22 -16.72 10.43
N GLN A 13 8.44 -15.68 10.23
CA GLN A 13 7.35 -15.68 9.26
C GLN A 13 7.88 -15.73 7.81
N TYR A 14 8.99 -15.04 7.52
CA TYR A 14 9.60 -15.09 6.20
C TYR A 14 10.10 -16.51 5.85
N ILE A 15 10.74 -17.18 6.78
CA ILE A 15 11.14 -18.59 6.60
C ILE A 15 9.92 -19.46 6.32
N LYS A 16 8.85 -19.34 7.12
CA LYS A 16 7.58 -20.08 6.89
C LYS A 16 6.97 -19.75 5.55
N PHE A 17 7.01 -18.46 5.16
CA PHE A 17 6.53 -18.01 3.86
C PHE A 17 7.30 -18.68 2.72
N LEU A 18 8.64 -18.72 2.78
CA LEU A 18 9.47 -19.34 1.75
C LEU A 18 9.17 -20.83 1.53
N PHE A 19 8.88 -21.58 2.61
CA PHE A 19 8.49 -22.99 2.50
C PHE A 19 7.11 -23.20 1.87
N LYS A 20 6.20 -22.23 1.97
CA LYS A 20 4.83 -22.32 1.45
C LYS A 20 4.62 -21.55 0.14
N ALA A 21 5.53 -20.64 -0.17
CA ALA A 21 5.40 -19.80 -1.35
C ALA A 21 5.81 -20.55 -2.61
N THR A 22 5.01 -20.35 -3.64
CA THR A 22 5.26 -20.90 -4.98
C THR A 22 5.67 -19.77 -5.95
N ASN A 23 5.86 -20.13 -7.19
CA ASN A 23 6.00 -19.24 -8.33
C ASN A 23 4.86 -19.50 -9.34
N GLN A 24 4.96 -18.97 -10.55
CA GLN A 24 3.94 -19.13 -11.58
C GLN A 24 3.60 -20.60 -11.92
N HIS A 25 4.51 -21.55 -11.72
CA HIS A 25 4.29 -22.97 -12.04
C HIS A 25 3.39 -23.68 -11.02
N GLY A 26 3.27 -23.16 -9.81
CA GLY A 26 2.35 -23.69 -8.80
C GLY A 26 1.03 -22.94 -8.72
N VAL A 27 0.66 -22.17 -9.75
CA VAL A 27 -0.58 -21.41 -9.81
C VAL A 27 -1.51 -22.01 -10.85
N HIS A 28 -2.67 -22.53 -10.41
CA HIS A 28 -3.66 -23.15 -11.28
C HIS A 28 -4.79 -22.21 -11.71
N SER A 29 -4.98 -21.07 -11.01
CA SER A 29 -5.94 -20.04 -11.41
C SER A 29 -5.42 -19.25 -12.62
N PRO A 30 -6.13 -19.22 -13.77
CA PRO A 30 -5.71 -18.41 -14.93
C PRO A 30 -5.58 -16.92 -14.61
N PHE A 31 -6.47 -16.40 -13.76
CA PHE A 31 -6.42 -15.00 -13.31
C PHE A 31 -5.15 -14.72 -12.53
N VAL A 32 -4.85 -15.52 -11.50
CA VAL A 32 -3.65 -15.33 -10.68
C VAL A 32 -2.38 -15.62 -11.49
N TYR A 33 -2.38 -16.60 -12.36
CA TYR A 33 -1.27 -16.88 -13.28
C TYR A 33 -0.94 -15.66 -14.16
N GLN A 34 -1.95 -15.02 -14.75
CA GLN A 34 -1.74 -13.80 -15.53
C GLN A 34 -1.24 -12.63 -14.67
N PHE A 35 -1.81 -12.45 -13.47
CA PHE A 35 -1.35 -11.42 -12.54
C PHE A 35 0.12 -11.64 -12.15
N VAL A 36 0.51 -12.85 -11.82
CA VAL A 36 1.91 -13.20 -11.50
C VAL A 36 2.82 -12.95 -12.68
N THR A 37 2.52 -13.51 -13.86
CA THR A 37 3.44 -13.48 -15.00
C THR A 37 3.51 -12.14 -15.70
N LYS A 38 2.38 -11.41 -15.81
CA LYS A 38 2.29 -10.16 -16.57
C LYS A 38 2.41 -8.89 -15.70
N CYS A 39 2.30 -9.02 -14.38
CA CYS A 39 2.38 -7.89 -13.47
C CYS A 39 3.48 -8.07 -12.42
N LEU A 40 3.37 -9.08 -11.53
CA LEU A 40 4.32 -9.25 -10.43
C LEU A 40 5.74 -9.51 -10.96
N TYR A 41 5.89 -10.35 -11.97
CA TYR A 41 7.18 -10.73 -12.57
C TYR A 41 7.54 -9.92 -13.82
N ASP A 42 6.79 -8.85 -14.11
CA ASP A 42 7.12 -7.98 -15.24
C ASP A 42 8.50 -7.33 -15.05
N LYS A 43 9.41 -7.61 -15.99
CA LYS A 43 10.79 -7.11 -16.02
C LYS A 43 10.99 -5.90 -16.94
N LYS A 44 9.90 -5.38 -17.53
CA LYS A 44 9.97 -4.21 -18.41
C LYS A 44 10.53 -3.02 -17.66
N LYS A 45 11.30 -2.22 -18.38
CA LYS A 45 11.78 -0.92 -17.90
C LYS A 45 10.75 0.13 -18.29
N TYR A 46 10.24 0.86 -17.32
CA TYR A 46 9.29 1.96 -17.51
C TYR A 46 9.97 3.28 -17.16
N ASP A 47 9.70 4.33 -17.93
CA ASP A 47 10.25 5.67 -17.65
C ASP A 47 9.83 6.19 -16.27
N ALA A 48 8.62 5.84 -15.84
CA ALA A 48 8.14 6.11 -14.48
C ALA A 48 9.09 5.63 -13.38
N TYR A 49 9.88 4.58 -13.62
CA TYR A 49 10.85 4.10 -12.62
C TYR A 49 11.99 5.10 -12.38
N LYS A 50 12.36 5.87 -13.42
CA LYS A 50 13.32 6.96 -13.29
C LYS A 50 12.71 8.10 -12.48
N ASN A 51 11.44 8.43 -12.70
CA ASN A 51 10.74 9.46 -11.94
C ASN A 51 10.63 9.08 -10.47
N LEU A 52 10.22 7.85 -10.14
CA LEU A 52 10.19 7.32 -8.77
C LEU A 52 11.58 7.38 -8.10
N GLN A 53 12.62 7.00 -8.84
CA GLN A 53 13.99 7.06 -8.33
C GLN A 53 14.47 8.49 -8.07
N ASN A 54 14.17 9.42 -8.98
CA ASN A 54 14.53 10.83 -8.84
C ASN A 54 13.81 11.46 -7.64
N TYR A 55 12.51 11.20 -7.49
CA TYR A 55 11.75 11.67 -6.33
C TYR A 55 12.33 11.15 -5.02
N ARG A 56 12.63 9.84 -4.94
CA ARG A 56 13.28 9.27 -3.75
C ARG A 56 14.63 9.91 -3.46
N LYS A 57 15.46 10.19 -4.47
CA LYS A 57 16.74 10.89 -4.29
C LYS A 57 16.54 12.32 -3.76
N LEU A 58 15.54 13.04 -4.27
CA LEU A 58 15.17 14.37 -3.79
C LEU A 58 14.80 14.32 -2.32
N LEU A 59 13.96 13.36 -1.89
CA LEU A 59 13.61 13.19 -0.48
C LEU A 59 14.83 12.81 0.37
N GLN A 60 15.72 11.94 -0.12
CA GLN A 60 16.94 11.54 0.58
C GLN A 60 17.95 12.70 0.78
N ALA A 61 17.97 13.65 -0.14
CA ALA A 61 18.80 14.84 -0.06
C ALA A 61 18.17 16.00 0.73
N SER A 62 16.92 15.84 1.19
CA SER A 62 16.18 16.88 1.87
C SER A 62 16.71 17.10 3.29
N GLU A 63 17.03 18.36 3.62
CA GLU A 63 17.36 18.80 4.97
C GLU A 63 16.13 19.25 5.79
N VAL A 64 14.94 19.24 5.19
CA VAL A 64 13.70 19.66 5.83
C VAL A 64 13.38 18.73 7.00
N THR A 65 13.00 19.34 8.12
CA THR A 65 12.46 18.66 9.30
C THR A 65 10.96 18.92 9.38
N LEU A 66 10.20 17.89 9.74
CA LEU A 66 8.75 17.95 9.90
C LEU A 66 8.40 17.65 11.35
N GLN A 67 7.52 18.44 11.92
CA GLN A 67 6.89 18.12 13.18
C GLN A 67 5.77 17.09 12.90
N ILE A 68 5.96 15.88 13.36
CA ILE A 68 5.04 14.78 13.13
C ILE A 68 4.00 14.76 14.25
N THR A 69 2.73 14.73 13.85
CA THR A 69 1.60 14.47 14.74
C THR A 69 1.10 13.08 14.43
N ASP A 70 1.27 12.16 15.35
CA ASP A 70 0.68 10.82 15.24
C ASP A 70 -0.78 10.88 15.70
N LEU A 71 -1.72 10.64 14.76
CA LEU A 71 -3.15 10.53 15.04
C LEU A 71 -3.57 9.06 15.19
N GLY A 72 -2.62 8.13 15.36
CA GLY A 72 -2.88 6.71 15.56
C GLY A 72 -3.83 6.49 16.73
N GLU A 73 -4.90 5.74 16.53
CA GLU A 73 -5.80 5.30 17.59
C GLU A 73 -5.02 4.35 18.52
N GLY A 74 -4.60 4.88 19.66
CA GLY A 74 -3.81 4.15 20.67
C GLY A 74 -2.57 4.90 21.16
N SER A 75 -2.11 5.91 20.47
CA SER A 75 -1.08 6.81 21.02
C SER A 75 -1.71 7.70 22.08
N LYS A 76 -1.61 7.27 23.36
CA LYS A 76 -2.00 8.09 24.54
C LYS A 76 -1.09 9.29 24.75
N THR A 77 -0.07 9.44 23.96
CA THR A 77 0.85 10.58 23.94
C THR A 77 0.85 11.19 22.54
N LEU A 78 0.26 12.37 22.41
CA LEU A 78 0.51 13.28 21.30
C LEU A 78 2.02 13.65 21.33
N GLY A 79 2.85 12.74 20.87
CA GLY A 79 4.28 12.97 20.73
C GLY A 79 4.51 13.88 19.54
N ASN A 80 4.79 15.16 19.79
CA ASN A 80 5.32 16.06 18.78
C ASN A 80 6.79 15.67 18.52
N GLU A 81 7.00 14.69 17.64
CA GLU A 81 8.34 14.29 17.26
C GLU A 81 8.77 15.03 16.00
N VAL A 82 9.95 15.63 16.04
CA VAL A 82 10.57 16.27 14.87
C VAL A 82 11.36 15.20 14.12
N ARG A 83 11.01 14.96 12.86
CA ARG A 83 11.72 14.00 12.00
C ARG A 83 12.25 14.66 10.73
N LYS A 84 13.48 14.32 10.37
CA LYS A 84 14.08 14.75 9.11
C LYS A 84 13.52 13.93 7.95
N VAL A 85 13.13 14.59 6.85
CA VAL A 85 12.57 13.94 5.65
C VAL A 85 13.50 12.85 5.12
N SER A 86 14.82 13.09 5.06
CA SER A 86 15.81 12.10 4.62
C SER A 86 15.87 10.86 5.52
N GLN A 87 15.59 10.97 6.81
CA GLN A 87 15.46 9.82 7.72
C GLN A 87 14.14 9.08 7.49
N MET A 88 13.03 9.80 7.39
CA MET A 88 11.72 9.20 7.13
C MET A 88 11.72 8.34 5.86
N VAL A 89 12.34 8.82 4.77
CA VAL A 89 12.41 8.05 3.51
C VAL A 89 13.27 6.80 3.64
N SER A 90 14.17 6.77 4.60
CA SER A 90 15.06 5.62 4.82
C SER A 90 14.46 4.57 5.74
N THR A 91 13.60 4.98 6.67
CA THR A 91 13.05 4.11 7.75
C THR A 91 11.58 3.75 7.57
N SER A 92 10.77 4.65 7.05
CA SER A 92 9.30 4.54 7.07
C SER A 92 8.66 4.66 5.69
N SER A 93 9.43 4.61 4.62
CA SER A 93 8.86 4.70 3.26
C SER A 93 9.01 3.38 2.54
N ILE A 94 8.01 3.03 1.75
CA ILE A 94 8.04 1.84 0.89
C ILE A 94 9.34 1.77 0.09
N THR A 95 9.83 0.57 -0.17
CA THR A 95 11.09 0.35 -0.89
C THR A 95 10.97 0.72 -2.39
N LYS A 96 12.11 0.84 -3.05
CA LYS A 96 12.14 1.03 -4.52
C LYS A 96 11.45 -0.11 -5.28
N LYS A 97 11.49 -1.34 -4.73
CA LYS A 97 10.85 -2.51 -5.36
C LYS A 97 9.34 -2.45 -5.21
N GLU A 98 8.85 -2.10 -4.04
CA GLU A 98 7.42 -1.94 -3.75
C GLU A 98 6.81 -0.78 -4.55
N ALA A 99 7.44 0.39 -4.59
CA ALA A 99 6.97 1.50 -5.42
C ALA A 99 6.84 1.11 -6.91
N LYS A 100 7.83 0.39 -7.46
CA LYS A 100 7.75 -0.14 -8.82
C LYS A 100 6.65 -1.19 -8.98
N LEU A 101 6.40 -2.00 -7.95
CA LEU A 101 5.35 -3.00 -7.96
C LEU A 101 3.96 -2.34 -7.94
N LEU A 102 3.73 -1.35 -7.07
CA LEU A 102 2.48 -0.57 -7.05
C LEU A 102 2.22 0.11 -8.40
N TYR A 103 3.24 0.69 -9.02
CA TYR A 103 3.13 1.23 -10.39
C TYR A 103 2.67 0.16 -11.40
N ARG A 104 3.29 -1.05 -11.39
CA ARG A 104 2.90 -2.13 -12.29
C ARG A 104 1.48 -2.62 -12.05
N VAL A 105 1.09 -2.75 -10.78
CA VAL A 105 -0.29 -3.13 -10.40
C VAL A 105 -1.28 -2.12 -10.94
N ALA A 106 -1.06 -0.83 -10.70
CA ALA A 106 -1.94 0.22 -11.19
C ALA A 106 -2.04 0.24 -12.72
N LYS A 107 -0.91 0.05 -13.40
CA LYS A 107 -0.86 -0.02 -14.86
C LYS A 107 -1.54 -1.27 -15.43
N TYR A 108 -1.29 -2.44 -14.84
CA TYR A 108 -1.85 -3.72 -15.27
C TYR A 108 -3.38 -3.76 -15.17
N PHE A 109 -3.91 -3.31 -14.05
CA PHE A 109 -5.35 -3.25 -13.81
C PHE A 109 -6.01 -1.96 -14.35
N LYS A 110 -5.23 -1.06 -14.97
CA LYS A 110 -5.71 0.22 -15.52
C LYS A 110 -6.51 1.02 -14.49
N LEU A 111 -6.00 1.09 -13.25
CA LEU A 111 -6.70 1.74 -12.16
C LEU A 111 -7.03 3.21 -12.52
N SER A 112 -8.29 3.57 -12.41
CA SER A 112 -8.79 4.94 -12.65
C SER A 112 -9.16 5.67 -11.37
N SER A 113 -9.38 4.93 -10.27
CA SER A 113 -9.78 5.45 -8.96
C SER A 113 -9.05 4.68 -7.86
N VAL A 114 -8.22 5.38 -7.08
CA VAL A 114 -7.43 4.80 -5.99
C VAL A 114 -7.68 5.58 -4.71
N LEU A 115 -7.91 4.86 -3.61
CA LEU A 115 -7.85 5.39 -2.25
C LEU A 115 -6.59 4.86 -1.58
N GLU A 116 -5.84 5.73 -0.93
CA GLU A 116 -4.67 5.38 -0.12
C GLU A 116 -4.88 5.85 1.32
N LEU A 117 -4.68 4.96 2.27
CA LEU A 117 -4.63 5.27 3.70
C LEU A 117 -3.17 5.28 4.14
N GLY A 118 -2.60 6.46 4.38
CA GLY A 118 -1.19 6.66 4.70
C GLY A 118 -0.39 7.24 3.54
N THR A 119 -0.45 8.56 3.38
CA THR A 119 0.32 9.26 2.34
C THR A 119 1.81 9.27 2.64
N SER A 120 2.17 9.54 3.91
CA SER A 120 3.55 9.77 4.33
C SER A 120 4.29 10.71 3.36
N LEU A 121 5.47 10.36 2.87
CA LEU A 121 6.22 11.14 1.89
C LEU A 121 5.77 10.88 0.42
N GLY A 122 4.64 10.22 0.21
CA GLY A 122 3.97 10.08 -1.09
C GLY A 122 4.64 9.14 -2.08
N MET A 123 5.48 8.21 -1.66
CA MET A 123 6.12 7.27 -2.59
C MET A 123 5.12 6.30 -3.23
N GLY A 124 4.15 5.79 -2.46
CA GLY A 124 3.03 4.97 -2.95
C GLY A 124 2.10 5.78 -3.83
N THR A 125 1.66 6.93 -3.32
CA THR A 125 0.82 7.89 -4.04
C THR A 125 1.39 8.24 -5.42
N TYR A 126 2.71 8.53 -5.48
CA TYR A 126 3.39 8.87 -6.73
C TYR A 126 3.45 7.70 -7.71
N ALA A 127 3.62 6.48 -7.20
CA ALA A 127 3.60 5.30 -8.05
C ALA A 127 2.24 5.10 -8.73
N PHE A 128 1.14 5.28 -8.00
CA PHE A 128 -0.22 5.25 -8.55
C PHE A 128 -0.46 6.38 -9.55
N ALA A 129 -0.07 7.61 -9.20
CA ALA A 129 -0.28 8.79 -10.03
C ALA A 129 0.43 8.69 -11.39
N LEU A 130 1.66 8.14 -11.39
CA LEU A 130 2.44 7.94 -12.63
C LEU A 130 1.90 6.82 -13.53
N ALA A 131 1.20 5.84 -12.96
CA ALA A 131 0.72 4.68 -13.71
C ALA A 131 -0.39 5.04 -14.72
N ASN A 132 -1.25 5.98 -14.33
CA ASN A 132 -2.32 6.50 -15.18
C ASN A 132 -2.55 7.99 -14.86
N PRO A 133 -2.09 8.92 -15.71
CA PRO A 133 -2.24 10.37 -15.47
C PRO A 133 -3.69 10.86 -15.41
N THR A 134 -4.65 10.10 -15.94
CA THR A 134 -6.07 10.43 -15.88
C THR A 134 -6.80 9.83 -14.69
N SER A 135 -6.11 9.03 -13.87
CA SER A 135 -6.70 8.45 -12.66
C SER A 135 -6.91 9.50 -11.57
N LYS A 136 -7.89 9.23 -10.69
CA LYS A 136 -8.11 9.99 -9.47
C LYS A 136 -7.49 9.25 -8.29
N ILE A 137 -6.44 9.82 -7.69
CA ILE A 137 -5.78 9.27 -6.50
C ILE A 137 -6.21 10.11 -5.29
N THR A 138 -7.00 9.54 -4.41
CA THR A 138 -7.34 10.14 -3.11
C THR A 138 -6.43 9.53 -2.06
N THR A 139 -5.72 10.36 -1.32
CA THR A 139 -4.82 9.90 -0.25
C THR A 139 -5.14 10.62 1.06
N ILE A 140 -5.16 9.85 2.15
CA ILE A 140 -5.49 10.35 3.50
C ILE A 140 -4.23 10.28 4.36
N GLU A 141 -3.93 11.40 5.05
CA GLU A 141 -2.79 11.52 5.95
C GLU A 141 -3.20 12.20 7.27
N GLY A 142 -2.85 11.56 8.37
CA GLY A 142 -3.14 12.09 9.71
C GLY A 142 -2.32 13.34 10.04
N CYS A 143 -1.05 13.34 9.69
CA CYS A 143 -0.14 14.44 9.96
C CYS A 143 -0.25 15.56 8.91
N LYS A 144 -0.81 16.70 9.32
CA LYS A 144 -0.96 17.89 8.45
C LYS A 144 0.36 18.36 7.84
N ASN A 145 1.44 18.33 8.61
CA ASN A 145 2.74 18.80 8.14
C ASN A 145 3.31 17.87 7.07
N THR A 146 3.20 16.57 7.25
CA THR A 146 3.61 15.57 6.27
C THR A 146 2.79 15.68 5.00
N SER A 147 1.48 15.76 5.10
CA SER A 147 0.59 15.93 3.96
C SER A 147 0.89 17.20 3.16
N ASN A 148 1.05 18.35 3.84
CA ASN A 148 1.37 19.63 3.19
C ASN A 148 2.73 19.60 2.50
N PHE A 149 3.74 18.97 3.13
CA PHE A 149 5.05 18.79 2.51
C PHE A 149 4.91 17.97 1.22
N THR A 150 4.28 16.80 1.29
CA THR A 150 4.12 15.93 0.13
C THR A 150 3.31 16.60 -0.98
N LYS A 151 2.24 17.32 -0.63
CA LYS A 151 1.44 18.11 -1.59
C LYS A 151 2.29 19.16 -2.30
N SER A 152 3.19 19.85 -1.58
CA SER A 152 4.10 20.84 -2.17
C SER A 152 5.09 20.18 -3.15
N GLN A 153 5.63 19.01 -2.80
CA GLN A 153 6.51 18.25 -3.70
C GLN A 153 5.78 17.83 -4.99
N PHE A 154 4.54 17.36 -4.88
CA PHE A 154 3.74 16.95 -6.03
C PHE A 154 3.41 18.12 -6.96
N LYS A 155 3.15 19.30 -6.40
CA LYS A 155 3.00 20.53 -7.19
C LYS A 155 4.27 20.83 -8.00
N ASN A 156 5.45 20.72 -7.39
CA ASN A 156 6.74 20.92 -8.06
C ASN A 156 7.03 19.88 -9.16
N LEU A 157 6.48 18.67 -9.00
CA LEU A 157 6.58 17.57 -9.96
C LEU A 157 5.47 17.58 -11.03
N ASN A 158 4.57 18.58 -11.01
CA ASN A 158 3.40 18.68 -11.90
C ASN A 158 2.47 17.45 -11.81
N VAL A 159 2.32 16.86 -10.61
CA VAL A 159 1.37 15.77 -10.36
C VAL A 159 0.01 16.37 -9.99
N ASN A 160 -0.94 16.30 -10.91
CA ASN A 160 -2.23 17.02 -10.80
C ASN A 160 -3.44 16.09 -10.54
N ASN A 161 -3.23 14.79 -10.52
CA ASN A 161 -4.28 13.77 -10.37
C ASN A 161 -4.39 13.21 -8.94
N THR A 162 -3.85 13.93 -7.93
CA THR A 162 -3.83 13.52 -6.52
C THR A 162 -4.60 14.50 -5.64
N TYR A 163 -5.45 13.97 -4.78
CA TYR A 163 -6.33 14.68 -3.84
C TYR A 163 -5.93 14.30 -2.42
N PHE A 164 -5.51 15.30 -1.65
CA PHE A 164 -5.00 15.12 -0.28
C PHE A 164 -6.08 15.44 0.75
N ASN A 165 -6.48 14.46 1.54
CA ASN A 165 -7.33 14.61 2.71
C ASN A 165 -6.46 14.55 3.97
N ILE A 166 -6.72 15.45 4.92
CA ILE A 166 -5.95 15.54 6.17
C ILE A 166 -6.88 15.22 7.33
N GLY A 167 -6.58 14.16 8.07
CA GLY A 167 -7.35 13.76 9.24
C GLY A 167 -7.16 12.30 9.61
N ALA A 168 -7.75 11.90 10.73
CA ALA A 168 -7.77 10.50 11.14
C ALA A 168 -8.54 9.64 10.13
N PHE A 169 -8.01 8.47 9.79
CA PHE A 169 -8.59 7.59 8.77
C PHE A 169 -10.07 7.30 9.01
N ALA A 170 -10.45 6.94 10.25
CA ALA A 170 -11.82 6.63 10.59
C ALA A 170 -12.80 7.80 10.31
N SER A 171 -12.37 9.05 10.51
CA SER A 171 -13.19 10.23 10.23
C SER A 171 -13.23 10.57 8.74
N GLU A 172 -12.10 10.47 8.04
CA GLU A 172 -12.04 10.77 6.62
C GLU A 172 -12.73 9.72 5.76
N ILE A 173 -12.66 8.43 6.13
CA ILE A 173 -13.40 7.34 5.46
C ILE A 173 -14.91 7.61 5.49
N LYS A 174 -15.46 8.11 6.61
CA LYS A 174 -16.89 8.45 6.73
C LYS A 174 -17.33 9.62 5.85
N LYS A 175 -16.40 10.46 5.43
CA LYS A 175 -16.67 11.62 4.55
C LYS A 175 -16.53 11.27 3.06
N LEU A 176 -16.04 10.08 2.74
CA LEU A 176 -15.96 9.66 1.36
C LEU A 176 -17.38 9.52 0.81
N ASP A 177 -17.66 10.22 -0.28
CA ASP A 177 -18.86 9.98 -1.05
C ASP A 177 -18.91 8.50 -1.46
N GLN A 178 -20.14 7.98 -1.72
CA GLN A 178 -20.32 6.58 -2.14
C GLN A 178 -19.68 6.34 -3.53
N THR A 179 -18.39 6.49 -3.63
CA THR A 179 -17.61 6.26 -4.83
C THR A 179 -16.94 4.90 -4.73
N HIS A 180 -17.15 4.08 -5.75
CA HIS A 180 -16.42 2.82 -5.87
C HIS A 180 -14.97 3.09 -6.25
N PHE A 181 -14.04 2.46 -5.52
CA PHE A 181 -12.63 2.49 -5.84
C PHE A 181 -12.20 1.24 -6.59
N ASN A 182 -11.39 1.42 -7.65
CA ASN A 182 -10.74 0.29 -8.30
C ASN A 182 -9.65 -0.32 -7.41
N CYS A 183 -9.00 0.53 -6.58
CA CYS A 183 -7.99 0.08 -5.65
C CYS A 183 -8.10 0.85 -4.33
N ILE A 184 -7.92 0.12 -3.21
CA ILE A 184 -7.69 0.71 -1.90
C ILE A 184 -6.36 0.17 -1.38
N TYR A 185 -5.44 1.07 -1.03
CA TYR A 185 -4.14 0.74 -0.48
C TYR A 185 -4.08 1.13 1.00
N PHE A 186 -3.83 0.14 1.84
CA PHE A 186 -3.74 0.26 3.29
C PHE A 186 -2.27 0.28 3.70
N ASP A 187 -1.72 1.46 3.93
CA ASP A 187 -0.33 1.72 4.32
C ASP A 187 -0.27 2.63 5.55
N GLY A 188 -1.00 2.27 6.58
CA GLY A 188 -0.99 3.03 7.83
C GLY A 188 -1.60 2.27 8.99
N HIS A 189 -1.26 2.70 10.22
CA HIS A 189 -1.76 2.10 11.47
C HIS A 189 -1.55 0.60 11.58
N HIS A 190 -0.37 0.07 11.29
CA HIS A 190 -0.05 -1.37 11.29
C HIS A 190 -0.42 -2.08 12.60
N ASN A 191 -1.73 -2.04 12.94
CA ASN A 191 -2.33 -2.74 14.05
C ASN A 191 -3.61 -3.47 13.61
N LYS A 192 -3.94 -4.56 14.31
CA LYS A 192 -5.00 -5.49 13.94
C LYS A 192 -6.38 -4.84 13.89
N GLU A 193 -6.75 -4.19 14.98
CA GLU A 193 -8.08 -3.63 15.19
C GLU A 193 -8.39 -2.55 14.15
N ALA A 194 -7.47 -1.61 13.96
CA ALA A 194 -7.62 -0.52 12.99
C ALA A 194 -7.66 -1.07 11.55
N THR A 195 -6.79 -2.02 11.21
CA THR A 195 -6.75 -2.62 9.86
C THR A 195 -8.06 -3.33 9.53
N ILE A 196 -8.61 -4.10 10.47
CA ILE A 196 -9.91 -4.78 10.30
C ILE A 196 -11.04 -3.75 10.19
N GLN A 197 -11.07 -2.76 11.08
CA GLN A 197 -12.08 -1.70 11.07
C GLN A 197 -12.12 -0.95 9.73
N TYR A 198 -10.95 -0.56 9.20
CA TYR A 198 -10.87 0.15 7.92
C TYR A 198 -11.24 -0.75 6.75
N PHE A 199 -10.83 -2.02 6.78
CA PHE A 199 -11.24 -3.00 5.78
C PHE A 199 -12.76 -3.13 5.73
N GLU A 200 -13.42 -3.34 6.87
CA GLU A 200 -14.88 -3.49 6.95
C GLU A 200 -15.61 -2.21 6.54
N ALA A 201 -15.12 -1.05 6.98
CA ALA A 201 -15.70 0.26 6.62
C ALA A 201 -15.62 0.55 5.11
N LEU A 202 -14.58 0.07 4.44
CA LEU A 202 -14.33 0.30 3.01
C LEU A 202 -14.83 -0.84 2.12
N LEU A 203 -15.20 -1.99 2.68
CA LEU A 203 -15.71 -3.12 1.92
C LEU A 203 -16.95 -2.78 1.06
N PRO A 204 -17.92 -1.95 1.51
CA PRO A 204 -19.03 -1.51 0.67
C PRO A 204 -18.62 -0.71 -0.59
N GLN A 205 -17.39 -0.19 -0.63
CA GLN A 205 -16.83 0.52 -1.79
C GLN A 205 -16.22 -0.44 -2.82
N ALA A 206 -16.07 -1.73 -2.48
CA ALA A 206 -15.55 -2.73 -3.38
C ALA A 206 -16.57 -3.16 -4.43
N HIS A 207 -16.11 -3.36 -5.64
CA HIS A 207 -16.85 -4.02 -6.73
C HIS A 207 -16.08 -5.25 -7.23
N ASN A 208 -16.63 -5.97 -8.17
CA ASN A 208 -16.06 -7.23 -8.68
C ASN A 208 -14.58 -7.12 -9.10
N ASP A 209 -14.19 -6.00 -9.70
CA ASP A 209 -12.85 -5.78 -10.20
C ASP A 209 -11.96 -4.92 -9.27
N SER A 210 -12.44 -4.64 -8.05
CA SER A 210 -11.66 -3.92 -7.04
C SER A 210 -10.50 -4.75 -6.52
N ILE A 211 -9.42 -4.05 -6.14
CA ILE A 211 -8.25 -4.62 -5.50
C ILE A 211 -8.01 -3.90 -4.19
N PHE A 212 -7.93 -4.63 -3.08
CA PHE A 212 -7.41 -4.07 -1.84
C PHE A 212 -5.98 -4.56 -1.66
N ILE A 213 -5.07 -3.63 -1.33
CA ILE A 213 -3.65 -3.91 -1.13
C ILE A 213 -3.33 -3.56 0.32
N PHE A 214 -2.76 -4.49 1.05
CA PHE A 214 -2.34 -4.30 2.44
C PHE A 214 -0.82 -4.33 2.52
N ASP A 215 -0.24 -3.27 3.09
CA ASP A 215 1.19 -3.26 3.39
C ASP A 215 1.49 -3.97 4.71
N ASP A 216 2.72 -4.46 4.82
CA ASP A 216 3.29 -5.02 6.04
C ASP A 216 2.43 -6.09 6.74
N ILE A 217 1.81 -7.01 5.98
CA ILE A 217 0.93 -8.08 6.49
C ILE A 217 1.60 -9.04 7.48
N TYR A 218 2.93 -9.02 7.57
CA TYR A 218 3.73 -9.76 8.56
C TYR A 218 4.52 -8.86 9.51
N TRP A 219 4.16 -7.58 9.62
CA TRP A 219 4.82 -6.62 10.51
C TRP A 219 4.87 -7.08 11.97
N SER A 220 3.76 -7.62 12.46
CA SER A 220 3.58 -8.14 13.81
C SER A 220 2.68 -9.39 13.78
N LYS A 221 2.56 -10.06 14.94
CA LYS A 221 1.60 -11.15 15.10
C LYS A 221 0.17 -10.66 14.87
N GLU A 222 -0.16 -9.49 15.39
CA GLU A 222 -1.48 -8.86 15.26
C GLU A 222 -1.80 -8.53 13.79
N MET A 223 -0.86 -7.98 13.02
CA MET A 223 -1.04 -7.75 11.59
C MET A 223 -1.22 -9.06 10.80
N THR A 224 -0.51 -10.13 11.20
CA THR A 224 -0.73 -11.44 10.58
C THR A 224 -2.12 -11.98 10.90
N GLU A 225 -2.62 -11.78 12.11
CA GLU A 225 -3.99 -12.15 12.50
C GLU A 225 -5.04 -11.34 11.73
N ALA A 226 -4.81 -10.03 11.52
CA ALA A 226 -5.66 -9.19 10.68
C ALA A 226 -5.70 -9.71 9.24
N TRP A 227 -4.55 -10.08 8.67
CA TRP A 227 -4.45 -10.66 7.35
C TRP A 227 -5.23 -11.97 7.22
N GLU A 228 -5.11 -12.89 8.20
CA GLU A 228 -5.88 -14.14 8.22
C GLU A 228 -7.39 -13.89 8.37
N TYR A 229 -7.79 -12.90 9.17
CA TYR A 229 -9.20 -12.48 9.27
C TYR A 229 -9.74 -11.99 7.92
N ILE A 230 -9.02 -11.09 7.23
CA ILE A 230 -9.40 -10.56 5.92
C ILE A 230 -9.57 -11.69 4.90
N LYS A 231 -8.65 -12.66 4.88
CA LYS A 231 -8.74 -13.84 4.02
C LYS A 231 -9.99 -14.68 4.28
N SER A 232 -10.39 -14.79 5.54
CA SER A 232 -11.58 -15.57 5.92
C SER A 232 -12.90 -14.93 5.50
N TYR A 233 -12.90 -13.62 5.22
CA TYR A 233 -14.11 -12.86 4.95
C TYR A 233 -14.83 -13.37 3.69
N ASN A 234 -16.18 -13.50 3.76
CA ASN A 234 -16.97 -14.15 2.70
C ASN A 234 -16.88 -13.43 1.34
N ALA A 235 -16.77 -12.09 1.36
CA ALA A 235 -16.66 -11.32 0.12
C ALA A 235 -15.29 -11.46 -0.55
N VAL A 236 -14.27 -11.94 0.15
CA VAL A 236 -12.92 -12.14 -0.37
C VAL A 236 -12.87 -13.48 -1.10
N THR A 237 -12.59 -13.44 -2.38
CA THR A 237 -12.51 -14.65 -3.21
C THR A 237 -11.07 -15.09 -3.46
N VAL A 238 -10.18 -14.16 -3.82
CA VAL A 238 -8.78 -14.49 -4.09
C VAL A 238 -7.87 -13.60 -3.27
N THR A 239 -6.82 -14.17 -2.68
CA THR A 239 -5.72 -13.39 -2.11
C THR A 239 -4.37 -13.83 -2.66
N VAL A 240 -3.46 -12.87 -2.83
CA VAL A 240 -2.07 -13.12 -3.21
C VAL A 240 -1.16 -12.47 -2.17
N ASP A 241 -0.53 -13.31 -1.37
CA ASP A 241 0.43 -12.94 -0.33
C ASP A 241 1.84 -12.92 -0.93
N CYS A 242 2.48 -11.76 -0.96
CA CYS A 242 3.85 -11.55 -1.42
C CYS A 242 4.82 -11.20 -0.27
N PHE A 243 4.49 -11.57 0.95
CA PHE A 243 5.16 -11.30 2.22
C PHE A 243 4.99 -9.85 2.70
N HIS A 244 5.53 -8.86 2.02
CA HIS A 244 5.36 -7.45 2.39
C HIS A 244 3.97 -6.94 2.00
N LEU A 245 3.50 -7.28 0.83
CA LEU A 245 2.21 -6.86 0.29
C LEU A 245 1.24 -8.04 0.20
N GLY A 246 0.02 -7.82 0.68
CA GLY A 246 -1.13 -8.69 0.49
C GLY A 246 -2.12 -8.09 -0.49
N PHE A 247 -2.50 -8.84 -1.52
CA PHE A 247 -3.51 -8.44 -2.51
C PHE A 247 -4.79 -9.20 -2.27
N VAL A 248 -5.92 -8.49 -2.26
CA VAL A 248 -7.27 -9.04 -2.04
C VAL A 248 -8.13 -8.71 -3.25
N PHE A 249 -8.87 -9.71 -3.75
CA PHE A 249 -9.77 -9.59 -4.88
C PHE A 249 -11.17 -10.10 -4.51
N PHE A 250 -12.19 -9.53 -5.16
CA PHE A 250 -13.61 -9.76 -4.89
C PHE A 250 -14.34 -10.40 -6.08
N ARG A 251 -13.60 -11.03 -6.98
CA ARG A 251 -14.07 -11.56 -8.27
C ARG A 251 -15.00 -12.75 -8.09
N LYS A 252 -16.29 -12.56 -8.35
CA LYS A 252 -17.34 -13.59 -8.17
C LYS A 252 -17.16 -14.81 -9.08
N GLU A 253 -16.48 -14.64 -10.22
CA GLU A 253 -16.14 -15.70 -11.16
C GLU A 253 -14.95 -16.56 -10.71
N GLN A 254 -14.30 -16.23 -9.60
CA GLN A 254 -13.19 -16.99 -9.04
C GLN A 254 -13.65 -17.82 -7.83
N ALA A 255 -13.15 -19.04 -7.73
CA ALA A 255 -13.25 -19.81 -6.50
C ALA A 255 -12.45 -19.15 -5.37
N LYS A 256 -12.86 -19.36 -4.11
CA LYS A 256 -12.13 -18.83 -2.96
C LYS A 256 -10.81 -19.57 -2.82
N GLU A 257 -9.70 -18.83 -3.04
CA GLU A 257 -8.36 -19.39 -3.05
C GLU A 257 -7.30 -18.38 -2.56
N HIS A 258 -6.28 -18.90 -1.87
CA HIS A 258 -5.24 -18.09 -1.25
C HIS A 258 -3.86 -18.54 -1.73
N PHE A 259 -3.15 -17.62 -2.39
CA PHE A 259 -1.84 -17.89 -2.97
C PHE A 259 -0.74 -17.19 -2.16
N LYS A 260 0.41 -17.86 -2.04
CA LYS A 260 1.67 -17.25 -1.56
C LYS A 260 2.67 -17.24 -2.70
N ILE A 261 3.04 -16.05 -3.16
CA ILE A 261 3.88 -15.86 -4.35
C ILE A 261 5.19 -15.21 -3.96
N ARG A 262 6.29 -15.86 -4.27
CA ARG A 262 7.64 -15.34 -4.05
C ARG A 262 8.01 -14.37 -5.16
N LEU A 263 8.37 -13.13 -4.80
CA LEU A 263 8.84 -12.07 -5.71
C LEU A 263 10.35 -12.06 -5.88
#